data_68b66e6bafa5e389cde30a1b5054f494
#
_entry.id   68b66e6bafa5e389cde30a1b5054f494
#
_cell.length_a   1.000
_cell.length_b   1.000
_cell.length_c   1.000
_cell.angle_alpha   90.00
_cell.angle_beta   90.00
_cell.angle_gamma   90.00
#
_symmetry.space_group_name_H-M   'P 1'
#
loop_
_entity.id
_entity.type
_entity.pdbx_description
1 polymer ?
#
loop_
_entity_poly.entity_id
_entity_poly.type
_entity_poly.pdbx_seq_one_letter_code
_entity_poly.pdbx_strand_id
1 'polypeptide(L)'
;PLGGYPGNDDEGRSMQRSMDRAKIEQDFIAAAKFLKNHELSNGKLGAVGFCFGGYIVNMLAATIPDELDAGVPFYGTPAASEIRGNIEGPLLIQLAELDKRVNATWPEYEADLKANNVEYVMYMYPNANHGFHNDSTGRYDPENAELAWQRTVEFFKKNLG
;
A
#
# COMPACT_ATOMS: atom_id res chain seq x y z
N PRO A 1 17.00 -2.90 -12.88
CA PRO A 1 16.82 -1.70 -13.67
C PRO A 1 16.87 -1.99 -15.14
N LEU A 2 15.90 -1.47 -15.86
CA LEU A 2 15.66 -1.74 -17.28
C LEU A 2 16.41 -0.76 -18.20
N GLY A 3 17.62 -0.32 -17.82
CA GLY A 3 18.48 0.47 -18.70
C GLY A 3 18.28 1.98 -18.66
N GLY A 4 17.67 2.55 -17.63
CA GLY A 4 17.55 3.99 -17.43
C GLY A 4 16.11 4.49 -17.19
N TYR A 5 15.94 5.80 -17.22
CA TYR A 5 14.64 6.46 -17.06
C TYR A 5 13.95 6.60 -18.41
N PRO A 6 12.61 6.51 -18.47
CA PRO A 6 11.86 6.76 -19.70
C PRO A 6 11.97 8.25 -20.10
N GLY A 7 12.05 8.51 -21.41
CA GLY A 7 12.10 9.86 -21.94
C GLY A 7 10.75 10.57 -21.96
N ASN A 8 9.65 9.82 -21.83
CA ASN A 8 8.28 10.31 -21.81
C ASN A 8 7.32 9.28 -21.17
N ASP A 9 6.06 9.68 -20.97
CA ASP A 9 5.04 8.86 -20.36
C ASP A 9 4.71 7.56 -21.13
N ASP A 10 4.76 7.57 -22.46
CA ASP A 10 4.45 6.38 -23.27
C ASP A 10 5.55 5.32 -23.15
N GLU A 11 6.80 5.75 -23.15
CA GLU A 11 7.93 4.86 -22.84
C GLU A 11 7.83 4.32 -21.42
N GLY A 12 7.50 5.17 -20.43
CA GLY A 12 7.30 4.76 -19.04
C GLY A 12 6.21 3.69 -18.91
N ARG A 13 5.06 3.90 -19.56
CA ARG A 13 3.98 2.91 -19.61
C ARG A 13 4.39 1.61 -20.31
N SER A 14 5.20 1.71 -21.37
CA SER A 14 5.71 0.53 -22.07
C SER A 14 6.68 -0.27 -21.20
N MET A 15 7.59 0.42 -20.51
CA MET A 15 8.52 -0.20 -19.57
C MET A 15 7.76 -0.90 -18.43
N GLN A 16 6.77 -0.23 -17.82
CA GLN A 16 5.94 -0.85 -16.76
C GLN A 16 5.23 -2.13 -17.23
N ARG A 17 4.70 -2.13 -18.46
CA ARG A 17 4.03 -3.32 -19.02
C ARG A 17 4.98 -4.49 -19.30
N SER A 18 6.26 -4.21 -19.52
CA SER A 18 7.29 -5.24 -19.75
C SER A 18 7.89 -5.82 -18.47
N MET A 19 7.56 -5.26 -17.30
CA MET A 19 8.11 -5.73 -16.03
C MET A 19 7.49 -7.07 -15.61
N ASP A 20 8.32 -7.97 -15.14
CA ASP A 20 7.89 -9.20 -14.50
C ASP A 20 7.30 -8.91 -13.12
N ARG A 21 5.97 -9.10 -13.00
CA ARG A 21 5.22 -8.82 -11.78
C ARG A 21 5.72 -9.65 -10.60
N ALA A 22 5.95 -10.95 -10.80
CA ALA A 22 6.41 -11.84 -9.75
C ALA A 22 7.80 -11.44 -9.24
N LYS A 23 8.68 -11.02 -10.16
CA LYS A 23 10.00 -10.50 -9.78
C LYS A 23 9.90 -9.21 -8.97
N ILE A 24 9.02 -8.28 -9.35
CA ILE A 24 8.80 -7.04 -8.59
C ILE A 24 8.36 -7.36 -7.15
N GLU A 25 7.40 -8.27 -6.98
CA GLU A 25 6.92 -8.68 -5.65
C GLU A 25 8.05 -9.29 -4.82
N GLN A 26 8.88 -10.14 -5.40
CA GLN A 26 10.06 -10.71 -4.74
C GLN A 26 11.09 -9.63 -4.36
N ASP A 27 11.34 -8.65 -5.22
CA ASP A 27 12.25 -7.54 -4.94
C ASP A 27 11.76 -6.69 -3.75
N PHE A 28 10.43 -6.43 -3.65
CA PHE A 28 9.84 -5.73 -2.49
C PHE A 28 9.91 -6.56 -1.20
N ILE A 29 9.66 -7.86 -1.28
CA ILE A 29 9.83 -8.77 -0.12
C ILE A 29 11.28 -8.76 0.35
N ALA A 30 12.24 -8.86 -0.56
CA ALA A 30 13.66 -8.83 -0.22
C ALA A 30 14.08 -7.48 0.40
N ALA A 31 13.60 -6.37 -0.15
CA ALA A 31 13.85 -5.04 0.38
C ALA A 31 13.25 -4.86 1.79
N ALA A 32 12.02 -5.33 2.02
CA ALA A 32 11.37 -5.28 3.33
C ALA A 32 12.17 -6.05 4.39
N LYS A 33 12.56 -7.27 4.09
CA LYS A 33 13.40 -8.10 5.00
C LYS A 33 14.77 -7.47 5.25
N PHE A 34 15.40 -6.92 4.21
CA PHE A 34 16.66 -6.22 4.35
C PHE A 34 16.55 -5.03 5.30
N LEU A 35 15.50 -4.19 5.14
CA LEU A 35 15.30 -3.01 5.97
C LEU A 35 15.01 -3.37 7.42
N LYS A 36 14.16 -4.38 7.68
CA LYS A 36 13.85 -4.83 9.03
C LYS A 36 15.08 -5.32 9.78
N ASN A 37 15.97 -6.05 9.10
CA ASN A 37 17.15 -6.68 9.68
C ASN A 37 18.42 -5.82 9.55
N HIS A 38 18.31 -4.59 9.02
CA HIS A 38 19.46 -3.71 8.86
C HIS A 38 19.99 -3.25 10.22
N GLU A 39 21.31 -3.08 10.35
CA GLU A 39 21.97 -2.70 11.61
C GLU A 39 21.46 -1.37 12.21
N LEU A 40 20.95 -0.46 11.38
CA LEU A 40 20.35 0.81 11.80
C LEU A 40 18.86 0.70 12.12
N SER A 41 18.23 -0.45 11.92
CA SER A 41 16.82 -0.68 12.23
C SER A 41 16.62 -0.92 13.72
N ASN A 42 15.50 -0.45 14.23
CA ASN A 42 15.03 -0.83 15.58
C ASN A 42 14.29 -2.19 15.60
N GLY A 43 14.29 -2.92 14.48
CA GLY A 43 13.59 -4.20 14.32
C GLY A 43 12.10 -4.05 13.99
N LYS A 44 11.61 -2.82 13.80
CA LYS A 44 10.24 -2.55 13.38
C LYS A 44 10.18 -2.12 11.92
N LEU A 45 9.20 -2.64 11.19
CA LEU A 45 9.00 -2.33 9.77
C LEU A 45 7.57 -1.86 9.52
N GLY A 46 7.44 -0.63 9.04
CA GLY A 46 6.21 -0.10 8.47
C GLY A 46 6.30 0.02 6.96
N ALA A 47 5.18 -0.16 6.26
CA ALA A 47 5.11 0.09 4.83
C ALA A 47 3.96 1.05 4.49
N VAL A 48 4.25 2.08 3.70
CA VAL A 48 3.25 2.96 3.08
C VAL A 48 3.40 2.90 1.56
N GLY A 49 2.29 2.88 0.86
CA GLY A 49 2.32 2.80 -0.59
C GLY A 49 1.08 3.36 -1.25
N PHE A 50 1.25 3.92 -2.45
CA PHE A 50 0.23 4.63 -3.21
C PHE A 50 -0.09 3.89 -4.51
N CYS A 51 -1.35 3.73 -4.87
CA CYS A 51 -1.78 3.06 -6.09
C CYS A 51 -1.23 1.61 -6.16
N PHE A 52 -0.30 1.35 -7.09
CA PHE A 52 0.43 0.07 -7.15
C PHE A 52 1.21 -0.20 -5.85
N GLY A 53 1.82 0.84 -5.26
CA GLY A 53 2.47 0.74 -3.96
C GLY A 53 1.49 0.35 -2.83
N GLY A 54 0.23 0.78 -2.90
CA GLY A 54 -0.81 0.34 -1.98
C GLY A 54 -1.13 -1.16 -2.11
N TYR A 55 -1.16 -1.68 -3.35
CA TYR A 55 -1.20 -3.13 -3.57
C TYR A 55 0.01 -3.85 -2.95
N ILE A 56 1.22 -3.29 -3.15
CA ILE A 56 2.45 -3.88 -2.57
C ILE A 56 2.37 -3.95 -1.05
N VAL A 57 1.85 -2.92 -0.38
CA VAL A 57 1.65 -2.96 1.09
C VAL A 57 0.71 -4.10 1.48
N ASN A 58 -0.44 -4.24 0.81
CA ASN A 58 -1.37 -5.34 1.07
C ASN A 58 -0.73 -6.72 0.80
N MET A 59 0.06 -6.84 -0.27
CA MET A 59 0.78 -8.07 -0.61
C MET A 59 1.84 -8.40 0.45
N LEU A 60 2.63 -7.43 0.90
CA LEU A 60 3.62 -7.63 1.97
C LEU A 60 2.95 -8.08 3.26
N ALA A 61 1.86 -7.43 3.67
CA ALA A 61 1.11 -7.80 4.87
C ALA A 61 0.64 -9.26 4.85
N ALA A 62 0.25 -9.76 3.68
CA ALA A 62 -0.24 -11.14 3.51
C ALA A 62 0.88 -12.18 3.27
N THR A 63 2.04 -11.76 2.74
CA THR A 63 3.11 -12.68 2.34
C THR A 63 4.21 -12.81 3.38
N ILE A 64 4.47 -11.73 4.15
CA ILE A 64 5.49 -11.69 5.21
C ILE A 64 4.89 -11.13 6.50
N PRO A 65 3.82 -11.75 7.04
CA PRO A 65 3.09 -11.23 8.21
C PRO A 65 4.01 -10.99 9.40
N ASP A 66 4.93 -11.90 9.70
CA ASP A 66 5.89 -11.80 10.80
C ASP A 66 6.88 -10.63 10.67
N GLU A 67 7.03 -10.10 9.46
CA GLU A 67 8.03 -9.07 9.18
C GLU A 67 7.41 -7.67 9.15
N LEU A 68 6.16 -7.52 8.70
CA LEU A 68 5.51 -6.23 8.56
C LEU A 68 4.70 -5.88 9.82
N ASP A 69 5.22 -4.95 10.61
CA ASP A 69 4.58 -4.52 11.87
C ASP A 69 3.41 -3.53 11.67
N ALA A 70 3.34 -2.81 10.54
CA ALA A 70 2.23 -1.92 10.21
C ALA A 70 2.16 -1.61 8.72
N GLY A 71 0.96 -1.56 8.13
CA GLY A 71 0.76 -1.27 6.71
C GLY A 71 -0.22 -0.13 6.45
N VAL A 72 0.12 0.77 5.51
CA VAL A 72 -0.75 1.89 5.09
C VAL A 72 -0.92 1.90 3.57
N PRO A 73 -1.88 1.12 3.02
CA PRO A 73 -2.20 1.15 1.60
C PRO A 73 -3.10 2.34 1.26
N PHE A 74 -2.64 3.24 0.37
CA PHE A 74 -3.45 4.28 -0.25
C PHE A 74 -4.01 3.79 -1.58
N TYR A 75 -5.33 3.77 -1.73
CA TYR A 75 -6.07 3.42 -2.96
C TYR A 75 -5.43 2.25 -3.72
N GLY A 76 -4.98 1.24 -2.99
CA GLY A 76 -4.42 0.00 -3.51
C GLY A 76 -5.43 -1.14 -3.52
N THR A 77 -5.33 -2.03 -4.51
CA THR A 77 -6.12 -3.28 -4.49
C THR A 77 -5.60 -4.23 -3.41
N PRO A 78 -6.44 -5.11 -2.86
CA PRO A 78 -6.01 -6.11 -1.87
C PRO A 78 -5.02 -7.12 -2.47
N ALA A 79 -4.36 -7.88 -1.60
CA ALA A 79 -3.64 -9.09 -1.98
C ALA A 79 -4.58 -10.15 -2.56
N ALA A 80 -4.02 -11.21 -3.14
CA ALA A 80 -4.79 -12.36 -3.60
C ALA A 80 -5.61 -12.97 -2.46
N SER A 81 -6.85 -13.39 -2.72
CA SER A 81 -7.77 -13.87 -1.69
C SER A 81 -7.23 -15.04 -0.88
N GLU A 82 -6.45 -15.91 -1.54
CA GLU A 82 -5.90 -17.13 -0.95
C GLU A 82 -4.90 -16.86 0.19
N ILE A 83 -4.31 -15.65 0.24
CA ILE A 83 -3.28 -15.32 1.23
C ILE A 83 -3.72 -14.24 2.24
N ARG A 84 -4.89 -13.61 2.07
CA ARG A 84 -5.36 -12.53 2.96
C ARG A 84 -5.52 -12.99 4.41
N GLY A 85 -5.81 -14.27 4.61
CA GLY A 85 -5.92 -14.88 5.94
C GLY A 85 -4.60 -14.91 6.74
N ASN A 86 -3.47 -14.65 6.10
CA ASN A 86 -2.17 -14.61 6.77
C ASN A 86 -1.85 -13.23 7.38
N ILE A 87 -2.64 -12.20 7.11
CA ILE A 87 -2.36 -10.84 7.60
C ILE A 87 -2.47 -10.81 9.13
N GLU A 88 -1.40 -10.41 9.81
CA GLU A 88 -1.33 -10.31 11.26
C GLU A 88 -1.17 -8.87 11.76
N GLY A 89 -0.36 -8.08 11.06
CA GLY A 89 -0.09 -6.68 11.42
C GLY A 89 -1.26 -5.74 11.15
N PRO A 90 -1.40 -4.65 11.94
CA PRO A 90 -2.46 -3.67 11.75
C PRO A 90 -2.35 -2.94 10.41
N LEU A 91 -3.52 -2.62 9.83
CA LEU A 91 -3.64 -1.89 8.56
C LEU A 91 -4.40 -0.56 8.73
N LEU A 92 -3.87 0.50 8.13
CA LEU A 92 -4.60 1.75 7.93
C LEU A 92 -4.93 1.90 6.43
N ILE A 93 -6.15 1.52 6.05
CA ILE A 93 -6.58 1.48 4.66
C ILE A 93 -7.19 2.83 4.27
N GLN A 94 -6.67 3.46 3.24
CA GLN A 94 -7.06 4.80 2.81
C GLN A 94 -7.61 4.76 1.39
N LEU A 95 -8.92 4.97 1.24
CA LEU A 95 -9.66 4.85 -0.01
C LEU A 95 -10.19 6.21 -0.47
N ALA A 96 -10.32 6.38 -1.79
CA ALA A 96 -10.87 7.55 -2.42
C ALA A 96 -12.32 7.27 -2.88
N GLU A 97 -13.30 8.10 -2.49
CA GLU A 97 -14.72 7.83 -2.74
C GLU A 97 -15.04 7.63 -4.24
N LEU A 98 -14.39 8.39 -5.11
CA LEU A 98 -14.65 8.34 -6.56
C LEU A 98 -13.87 7.22 -7.28
N ASP A 99 -13.01 6.47 -6.58
CA ASP A 99 -12.27 5.33 -7.17
C ASP A 99 -13.13 4.06 -7.21
N LYS A 100 -14.07 4.00 -8.14
CA LYS A 100 -14.99 2.87 -8.29
C LYS A 100 -14.26 1.52 -8.46
N ARG A 101 -13.09 1.52 -9.11
CA ARG A 101 -12.34 0.29 -9.40
C ARG A 101 -11.76 -0.33 -8.13
N VAL A 102 -11.11 0.46 -7.28
CA VAL A 102 -10.56 -0.05 -6.02
C VAL A 102 -11.67 -0.31 -5.02
N ASN A 103 -12.66 0.59 -4.91
CA ASN A 103 -13.74 0.45 -3.96
C ASN A 103 -14.62 -0.80 -4.23
N ALA A 104 -14.70 -1.28 -5.48
CA ALA A 104 -15.39 -2.53 -5.80
C ALA A 104 -14.76 -3.76 -5.12
N THR A 105 -13.47 -3.70 -4.75
CA THR A 105 -12.77 -4.80 -4.06
C THR A 105 -12.94 -4.75 -2.53
N TRP A 106 -13.39 -3.63 -1.99
CA TRP A 106 -13.44 -3.39 -0.56
C TRP A 106 -14.37 -4.33 0.22
N PRO A 107 -15.63 -4.58 -0.21
CA PRO A 107 -16.55 -5.42 0.57
C PRO A 107 -16.03 -6.84 0.83
N GLU A 108 -15.41 -7.45 -0.19
CA GLU A 108 -14.80 -8.77 -0.05
C GLU A 108 -13.56 -8.71 0.85
N TYR A 109 -12.70 -7.71 0.63
CA TYR A 109 -11.49 -7.54 1.44
C TYR A 109 -11.81 -7.29 2.90
N GLU A 110 -12.78 -6.43 3.19
CA GLU A 110 -13.25 -6.19 4.56
C GLU A 110 -13.80 -7.46 5.23
N ALA A 111 -14.53 -8.27 4.47
CA ALA A 111 -15.04 -9.55 4.97
C ALA A 111 -13.90 -10.51 5.35
N ASP A 112 -12.84 -10.58 4.53
CA ASP A 112 -11.67 -11.40 4.80
C ASP A 112 -10.90 -10.90 6.04
N LEU A 113 -10.69 -9.58 6.17
CA LEU A 113 -10.04 -8.99 7.34
C LEU A 113 -10.81 -9.30 8.64
N LYS A 114 -12.15 -9.15 8.61
CA LYS A 114 -13.02 -9.47 9.76
C LYS A 114 -12.99 -10.95 10.11
N ALA A 115 -13.08 -11.83 9.11
CA ALA A 115 -13.09 -13.29 9.31
C ALA A 115 -11.79 -13.78 9.96
N ASN A 116 -10.67 -13.10 9.70
CA ASN A 116 -9.36 -13.45 10.23
C ASN A 116 -8.91 -12.60 11.44
N ASN A 117 -9.82 -11.78 12.00
CA ASN A 117 -9.58 -10.91 13.16
C ASN A 117 -8.39 -9.95 12.97
N VAL A 118 -8.14 -9.50 11.75
CA VAL A 118 -7.11 -8.51 11.47
C VAL A 118 -7.49 -7.15 12.06
N GLU A 119 -6.56 -6.51 12.78
CA GLU A 119 -6.74 -5.13 13.23
C GLU A 119 -6.64 -4.18 12.03
N TYR A 120 -7.69 -3.42 11.74
CA TYR A 120 -7.63 -2.40 10.68
C TYR A 120 -8.49 -1.18 11.00
N VAL A 121 -8.11 -0.07 10.39
CA VAL A 121 -8.93 1.15 10.29
C VAL A 121 -9.04 1.52 8.82
N MET A 122 -10.24 1.84 8.34
CA MET A 122 -10.45 2.32 6.98
C MET A 122 -11.03 3.73 6.97
N TYR A 123 -10.44 4.58 6.15
CA TYR A 123 -10.99 5.90 5.84
C TYR A 123 -11.34 6.01 4.36
N MET A 124 -12.57 6.46 4.10
CA MET A 124 -13.03 6.86 2.78
C MET A 124 -12.98 8.39 2.69
N TYR A 125 -12.18 8.92 1.77
CA TYR A 125 -12.03 10.36 1.57
C TYR A 125 -13.08 10.88 0.61
N PRO A 126 -13.98 11.80 1.07
CA PRO A 126 -15.11 12.25 0.27
C PRO A 126 -14.64 13.06 -0.94
N ASN A 127 -15.31 12.88 -2.08
CA ASN A 127 -15.01 13.53 -3.35
C ASN A 127 -13.59 13.33 -3.92
N ALA A 128 -12.75 12.52 -3.25
CA ALA A 128 -11.40 12.24 -3.68
C ALA A 128 -11.36 11.24 -4.84
N ASN A 129 -10.45 11.47 -5.79
CA ASN A 129 -10.17 10.56 -6.89
C ASN A 129 -9.01 9.62 -6.56
N HIS A 130 -8.88 8.53 -7.36
CA HIS A 130 -7.67 7.72 -7.36
C HIS A 130 -6.43 8.60 -7.55
N GLY A 131 -5.47 8.52 -6.62
CA GLY A 131 -4.27 9.36 -6.68
C GLY A 131 -4.43 10.75 -6.07
N PHE A 132 -5.41 10.97 -5.18
CA PHE A 132 -5.67 12.27 -4.54
C PHE A 132 -4.47 12.81 -3.74
N HIS A 133 -3.54 11.96 -3.35
CA HIS A 133 -2.33 12.35 -2.62
C HIS A 133 -1.17 12.75 -3.54
N ASN A 134 -1.32 12.64 -4.86
CA ASN A 134 -0.25 12.94 -5.82
C ASN A 134 -0.36 14.38 -6.31
N ASP A 135 0.50 15.26 -5.82
CA ASP A 135 0.57 16.69 -6.14
C ASP A 135 1.04 17.00 -7.57
N SER A 136 1.55 16.00 -8.29
CA SER A 136 1.95 16.15 -9.69
C SER A 136 0.81 15.98 -10.69
N THR A 137 -0.43 15.76 -10.23
CA THR A 137 -1.60 15.51 -11.09
C THR A 137 -2.77 16.42 -10.74
N GLY A 138 -3.64 16.67 -11.71
CA GLY A 138 -4.89 17.43 -11.49
C GLY A 138 -5.93 16.73 -10.60
N ARG A 139 -5.62 15.55 -10.07
CA ARG A 139 -6.45 14.82 -9.09
C ARG A 139 -6.02 15.07 -7.65
N TYR A 140 -4.99 15.87 -7.47
CA TYR A 140 -4.51 16.22 -6.13
C TYR A 140 -5.58 16.94 -5.33
N ASP A 141 -5.79 16.49 -4.12
CA ASP A 141 -6.72 17.07 -3.16
C ASP A 141 -5.92 17.38 -1.88
N PRO A 142 -5.49 18.63 -1.69
CA PRO A 142 -4.57 18.99 -0.61
C PRO A 142 -5.16 18.74 0.78
N GLU A 143 -6.46 18.98 0.98
CA GLU A 143 -7.09 18.80 2.30
C GLU A 143 -7.16 17.31 2.67
N ASN A 144 -7.64 16.46 1.76
CA ASN A 144 -7.69 15.03 1.98
C ASN A 144 -6.29 14.41 2.05
N ALA A 145 -5.33 14.90 1.26
CA ALA A 145 -3.95 14.42 1.27
C ALA A 145 -3.26 14.73 2.62
N GLU A 146 -3.39 15.94 3.12
CA GLU A 146 -2.82 16.32 4.42
C GLU A 146 -3.43 15.50 5.56
N LEU A 147 -4.75 15.40 5.61
CA LEU A 147 -5.45 14.60 6.62
C LEU A 147 -5.03 13.12 6.59
N ALA A 148 -4.94 12.54 5.38
CA ALA A 148 -4.51 11.17 5.21
C ALA A 148 -3.06 10.96 5.67
N TRP A 149 -2.19 11.93 5.40
CA TRP A 149 -0.81 11.86 5.83
C TRP A 149 -0.64 12.00 7.35
N GLN A 150 -1.37 12.91 7.98
CA GLN A 150 -1.40 13.02 9.44
C GLN A 150 -1.81 11.69 10.09
N ARG A 151 -2.89 11.06 9.62
CA ARG A 151 -3.35 9.74 10.09
C ARG A 151 -2.28 8.67 9.88
N THR A 152 -1.57 8.71 8.76
CA THR A 152 -0.46 7.78 8.47
C THR A 152 0.66 7.90 9.50
N VAL A 153 1.10 9.13 9.78
CA VAL A 153 2.17 9.39 10.74
C VAL A 153 1.76 8.98 12.16
N GLU A 154 0.54 9.31 12.58
CA GLU A 154 0.00 8.91 13.88
C GLU A 154 -0.10 7.39 14.01
N PHE A 155 -0.56 6.71 12.96
CA PHE A 155 -0.66 5.26 12.91
C PHE A 155 0.72 4.60 13.05
N PHE A 156 1.72 5.07 12.33
CA PHE A 156 3.07 4.54 12.45
C PHE A 156 3.70 4.84 13.82
N LYS A 157 3.52 6.03 14.38
CA LYS A 157 3.97 6.34 15.74
C LYS A 157 3.37 5.39 16.78
N LYS A 158 2.09 5.06 16.63
CA LYS A 158 1.40 4.12 17.55
C LYS A 158 1.99 2.70 17.45
N ASN A 159 2.30 2.22 16.25
CA ASN A 159 2.61 0.81 16.01
C ASN A 159 4.10 0.49 15.88
N LEU A 160 4.93 1.50 15.56
CA LEU A 160 6.37 1.30 15.38
C LEU A 160 7.22 1.93 16.50
N GLY A 161 6.65 2.76 17.36
CA GLY A 161 7.31 3.38 18.50
C GLY A 161 7.95 4.72 18.18
#